data_9ab8884128fa010230de244e1af9cc5b
#
_entry.id   9ab8884128fa010230de244e1af9cc5b
#
_cell.length_a   1.000
_cell.length_b   1.000
_cell.length_c   1.000
_cell.angle_alpha   90.00
_cell.angle_beta   90.00
_cell.angle_gamma   90.00
#
_symmetry.space_group_name_H-M   'P 1'
#
loop_
_entity.id
_entity.type
_entity.pdbx_description
1 polymer ?
#
loop_
_entity_poly.entity_id
_entity_poly.type
_entity_poly.pdbx_seq_one_letter_code
_entity_poly.pdbx_strand_id
1 'polypeptide(L)'
;MRPNILTAFLAFTFALASAAAATPVTITPVTAKRGMVVAAHPQAAAAGLAVLQAGGNAIDAAVATSLAVGVAEPYGSGLGGKLMLLYYEAKSGKTYVVDGMDAAGSLDVAAYVKRPVENRSYGYGSVCVPGLAAGLWTAHQKWGEKPWAETVQPAITLARAGFRILPKSHEFFEESEKKLKRGDAEIARLYLPNGQLPVVGTLLPNEDLARTLELFARHGRDGFYRGPVAAAIVKASRQGGGVLTLDDLGRYEARITVPTTVDFRGYRILAAPPPAQGPALFLTIMKVLEDETFGGGPLRTPANLDRIGRVLRVVAPLVSRSVGDAANSRALVEQLLAPDSIRAIRAQVFSPKPAGLTSVFRDDNLFSESPLAATTHFLVADSAGNIVCATQSQSLHFGAGVVPPGTGVVMNNSMSNFAYTGPAGVNYVTPGKRPRSTISPSIVLRDGKPVFALGIPGASRIPTAMLQILLDRLTLNRPLAEAIGDTRMHFVPALNTTDPATIEGERSFPAADAEALVALGWKVVLPEEPGRGRHFGGLNAIAFNADGTLTGYADPRRTNAAVGY
;
A
#
# COMPACT_ATOMS: atom_id res chain seq x y z
N MET A 1 31.57 78.64 -6.39
CA MET A 1 31.01 77.64 -7.25
C MET A 1 31.05 76.28 -6.52
N ARG A 2 29.95 75.83 -6.01
CA ARG A 2 29.81 74.47 -5.36
C ARG A 2 28.91 73.61 -6.27
N PRO A 3 29.28 72.38 -6.60
CA PRO A 3 28.34 71.48 -7.32
C PRO A 3 27.43 70.78 -6.35
N ASN A 4 26.13 70.75 -6.70
CA ASN A 4 25.05 69.99 -6.05
C ASN A 4 25.20 68.49 -6.32
N ILE A 5 25.19 67.69 -5.25
CA ILE A 5 25.11 66.26 -5.30
C ILE A 5 23.63 65.86 -5.20
N LEU A 6 23.08 65.35 -6.29
CA LEU A 6 21.73 64.79 -6.34
C LEU A 6 21.79 63.33 -5.85
N THR A 7 21.20 63.07 -4.68
CA THR A 7 21.09 61.72 -4.14
C THR A 7 19.85 61.04 -4.72
N ALA A 8 20.06 60.04 -5.59
CA ALA A 8 18.99 59.22 -6.12
C ALA A 8 18.67 58.11 -5.13
N PHE A 9 17.47 58.13 -4.53
CA PHE A 9 16.88 57.01 -3.77
C PHE A 9 16.37 55.96 -4.74
N LEU A 10 17.05 54.79 -4.82
CA LEU A 10 16.53 53.61 -5.47
C LEU A 10 15.54 52.92 -4.50
N ALA A 11 14.25 53.01 -4.77
CA ALA A 11 13.24 52.23 -4.09
C ALA A 11 13.27 50.80 -4.62
N PHE A 12 13.81 49.86 -3.83
CA PHE A 12 13.67 48.43 -4.09
C PHE A 12 12.26 47.98 -3.70
N THR A 13 11.40 47.83 -4.66
CA THR A 13 10.10 47.13 -4.49
C THR A 13 10.38 45.64 -4.37
N PHE A 14 10.32 45.10 -3.18
CA PHE A 14 10.20 43.66 -2.95
C PHE A 14 8.84 43.22 -3.46
N ALA A 15 8.81 42.60 -4.64
CA ALA A 15 7.66 41.84 -5.08
C ALA A 15 7.60 40.59 -4.20
N LEU A 16 6.72 40.60 -3.20
CA LEU A 16 6.27 39.38 -2.52
C LEU A 16 5.60 38.51 -3.59
N ALA A 17 6.36 37.55 -4.13
CA ALA A 17 5.76 36.44 -4.87
C ALA A 17 4.87 35.70 -3.87
N SER A 18 3.56 35.97 -3.91
CA SER A 18 2.55 35.17 -3.25
C SER A 18 2.70 33.74 -3.78
N ALA A 19 3.31 32.86 -2.99
CA ALA A 19 3.32 31.45 -3.27
C ALA A 19 1.86 31.00 -3.25
N ALA A 20 1.28 30.80 -4.44
CA ALA A 20 -0.07 30.28 -4.55
C ALA A 20 -0.10 28.96 -3.77
N ALA A 21 -0.89 28.91 -2.71
CA ALA A 21 -1.14 27.69 -1.96
C ALA A 21 -1.58 26.61 -2.96
N ALA A 22 -0.85 25.49 -2.99
CA ALA A 22 -1.21 24.43 -3.91
C ALA A 22 -2.59 23.91 -3.52
N THR A 23 -3.53 23.94 -4.48
CA THR A 23 -4.91 23.51 -4.26
C THR A 23 -4.98 22.01 -3.97
N PRO A 24 -5.93 21.56 -3.13
CA PRO A 24 -6.23 20.15 -2.96
C PRO A 24 -6.44 19.44 -4.30
N VAL A 25 -6.12 18.15 -4.34
CA VAL A 25 -6.24 17.37 -5.58
C VAL A 25 -7.71 17.13 -5.90
N THR A 26 -8.12 17.45 -7.12
CA THR A 26 -9.50 17.21 -7.56
C THR A 26 -9.69 15.74 -7.92
N ILE A 27 -10.66 15.08 -7.30
CA ILE A 27 -11.09 13.72 -7.63
C ILE A 27 -12.31 13.79 -8.53
N THR A 28 -12.23 13.17 -9.71
CA THR A 28 -13.36 13.05 -10.64
C THR A 28 -13.99 11.67 -10.48
N PRO A 29 -15.18 11.55 -9.85
CA PRO A 29 -15.85 10.27 -9.67
C PRO A 29 -16.42 9.73 -10.99
N VAL A 30 -16.48 8.39 -11.09
CA VAL A 30 -17.14 7.67 -12.19
C VAL A 30 -18.32 6.89 -11.60
N THR A 31 -19.52 7.07 -12.15
CA THR A 31 -20.74 6.36 -11.70
C THR A 31 -21.13 5.26 -12.68
N ALA A 32 -21.55 4.11 -12.15
CA ALA A 32 -22.00 2.95 -12.91
C ALA A 32 -23.15 2.23 -12.20
N LYS A 33 -23.89 1.35 -12.94
CA LYS A 33 -25.07 0.67 -12.40
C LYS A 33 -24.87 -0.82 -12.11
N ARG A 34 -23.97 -1.50 -12.82
CA ARG A 34 -23.86 -2.98 -12.78
C ARG A 34 -22.52 -3.49 -12.32
N GLY A 35 -21.46 -2.75 -12.57
CA GLY A 35 -20.15 -3.16 -12.15
C GLY A 35 -19.15 -2.01 -12.18
N MET A 36 -18.15 -2.07 -11.29
CA MET A 36 -17.13 -1.05 -11.13
C MET A 36 -15.77 -1.70 -10.88
N VAL A 37 -14.76 -1.21 -11.58
CA VAL A 37 -13.35 -1.53 -11.30
C VAL A 37 -12.59 -0.23 -11.08
N VAL A 38 -11.88 -0.14 -9.97
CA VAL A 38 -10.96 0.96 -9.69
C VAL A 38 -9.58 0.37 -9.46
N ALA A 39 -8.61 0.70 -10.30
CA ALA A 39 -7.28 0.11 -10.27
C ALA A 39 -6.19 1.15 -10.52
N ALA A 40 -4.96 0.81 -10.18
CA ALA A 40 -3.83 1.70 -10.25
C ALA A 40 -3.37 2.04 -11.69
N HIS A 41 -3.82 1.29 -12.70
CA HIS A 41 -3.48 1.54 -14.10
C HIS A 41 -4.71 1.39 -15.01
N PRO A 42 -4.93 2.29 -16.00
CA PRO A 42 -6.11 2.24 -16.89
C PRO A 42 -6.25 0.90 -17.63
N GLN A 43 -5.15 0.32 -18.13
CA GLN A 43 -5.18 -0.97 -18.83
C GLN A 43 -5.57 -2.12 -17.89
N ALA A 44 -5.22 -2.06 -16.61
CA ALA A 44 -5.62 -3.04 -15.62
C ALA A 44 -7.10 -2.89 -15.20
N ALA A 45 -7.59 -1.66 -15.07
CA ALA A 45 -9.00 -1.40 -14.81
C ALA A 45 -9.86 -1.90 -15.99
N ALA A 46 -9.44 -1.66 -17.23
CA ALA A 46 -10.11 -2.15 -18.43
C ALA A 46 -10.11 -3.70 -18.52
N ALA A 47 -9.02 -4.36 -18.13
CA ALA A 47 -8.95 -5.84 -18.10
C ALA A 47 -10.00 -6.45 -17.15
N GLY A 48 -10.13 -5.90 -15.94
CA GLY A 48 -11.17 -6.33 -14.99
C GLY A 48 -12.60 -6.04 -15.47
N LEU A 49 -12.81 -4.84 -16.05
CA LEU A 49 -14.11 -4.47 -16.59
C LEU A 49 -14.56 -5.41 -17.72
N ALA A 50 -13.65 -5.78 -18.61
CA ALA A 50 -13.95 -6.72 -19.69
C ALA A 50 -14.42 -8.08 -19.17
N VAL A 51 -13.83 -8.57 -18.08
CA VAL A 51 -14.26 -9.82 -17.43
C VAL A 51 -15.66 -9.69 -16.82
N LEU A 52 -15.97 -8.57 -16.13
CA LEU A 52 -17.32 -8.30 -15.61
C LEU A 52 -18.35 -8.24 -16.74
N GLN A 53 -18.05 -7.56 -17.84
CA GLN A 53 -18.93 -7.43 -19.01
C GLN A 53 -19.15 -8.76 -19.72
N ALA A 54 -18.16 -9.66 -19.67
CA ALA A 54 -18.28 -11.03 -20.17
C ALA A 54 -19.03 -11.98 -19.22
N GLY A 55 -19.63 -11.45 -18.13
CA GLY A 55 -20.42 -12.19 -17.15
C GLY A 55 -19.59 -12.90 -16.08
N GLY A 56 -18.34 -12.51 -15.87
CA GLY A 56 -17.56 -12.92 -14.69
C GLY A 56 -18.00 -12.18 -13.44
N ASN A 57 -17.78 -12.78 -12.27
CA ASN A 57 -18.06 -12.15 -10.99
C ASN A 57 -16.89 -11.27 -10.48
N ALA A 58 -17.03 -10.69 -9.28
CA ALA A 58 -16.01 -9.81 -8.69
C ALA A 58 -14.65 -10.52 -8.51
N ILE A 59 -14.62 -11.81 -8.22
CA ILE A 59 -13.36 -12.57 -8.07
C ILE A 59 -12.70 -12.81 -9.42
N ASP A 60 -13.45 -13.18 -10.46
CA ASP A 60 -12.92 -13.38 -11.82
C ASP A 60 -12.27 -12.09 -12.33
N ALA A 61 -12.97 -10.96 -12.18
CA ALA A 61 -12.48 -9.65 -12.58
C ALA A 61 -11.29 -9.19 -11.71
N ALA A 62 -11.27 -9.54 -10.42
CA ALA A 62 -10.14 -9.24 -9.54
C ALA A 62 -8.87 -9.99 -9.95
N VAL A 63 -8.97 -11.25 -10.39
CA VAL A 63 -7.83 -12.00 -10.95
C VAL A 63 -7.27 -11.28 -12.17
N ALA A 64 -8.13 -10.93 -13.14
CA ALA A 64 -7.71 -10.23 -14.35
C ALA A 64 -7.07 -8.86 -14.03
N THR A 65 -7.71 -8.07 -13.13
CA THR A 65 -7.18 -6.78 -12.69
C THR A 65 -5.83 -6.92 -12.00
N SER A 66 -5.71 -7.83 -11.04
CA SER A 66 -4.48 -8.07 -10.26
C SER A 66 -3.29 -8.45 -11.14
N LEU A 67 -3.49 -9.41 -12.06
CA LEU A 67 -2.44 -9.84 -12.98
C LEU A 67 -2.08 -8.75 -13.99
N ALA A 68 -3.06 -8.02 -14.53
CA ALA A 68 -2.82 -6.89 -15.44
C ALA A 68 -2.10 -5.72 -14.75
N VAL A 69 -2.41 -5.43 -13.47
CA VAL A 69 -1.63 -4.49 -12.65
C VAL A 69 -0.17 -4.96 -12.52
N GLY A 70 0.06 -6.25 -12.27
CA GLY A 70 1.42 -6.80 -12.17
C GLY A 70 2.23 -6.67 -13.47
N VAL A 71 1.56 -6.59 -14.63
CA VAL A 71 2.19 -6.28 -15.92
C VAL A 71 2.45 -4.79 -16.06
N ALA A 72 1.45 -3.93 -15.78
CA ALA A 72 1.48 -2.50 -16.07
C ALA A 72 2.19 -1.64 -15.01
N GLU A 73 2.32 -2.15 -13.78
CA GLU A 73 3.04 -1.51 -12.68
C GLU A 73 4.13 -2.44 -12.10
N PRO A 74 5.14 -2.83 -12.90
CA PRO A 74 6.21 -3.73 -12.44
C PRO A 74 7.03 -3.13 -11.29
N TYR A 75 6.97 -1.82 -11.11
CA TYR A 75 7.53 -1.13 -9.96
C TYR A 75 6.67 -1.31 -8.69
N GLY A 76 5.37 -1.61 -8.81
CA GLY A 76 4.40 -1.66 -7.72
C GLY A 76 4.16 -3.05 -7.15
N SER A 77 3.90 -4.01 -8.02
CA SER A 77 3.46 -5.35 -7.64
C SER A 77 3.54 -6.35 -8.80
N GLY A 78 3.26 -7.62 -8.56
CA GLY A 78 3.23 -8.67 -9.58
C GLY A 78 3.33 -10.07 -8.96
N LEU A 79 3.43 -11.11 -9.82
CA LEU A 79 3.48 -12.52 -9.41
C LEU A 79 4.58 -12.83 -8.37
N GLY A 80 5.69 -12.09 -8.40
CA GLY A 80 6.79 -12.24 -7.45
C GLY A 80 6.55 -11.57 -6.09
N GLY A 81 5.36 -11.05 -5.81
CA GLY A 81 5.00 -10.33 -4.60
C GLY A 81 3.89 -10.98 -3.78
N LYS A 82 3.27 -10.18 -2.94
CA LYS A 82 2.22 -10.54 -1.97
C LYS A 82 0.86 -9.94 -2.31
N LEU A 83 -0.19 -10.54 -1.74
CA LEU A 83 -1.58 -10.13 -1.85
C LEU A 83 -2.27 -10.19 -0.48
N MET A 84 -3.06 -9.18 -0.16
CA MET A 84 -4.09 -9.23 0.88
C MET A 84 -5.40 -8.79 0.25
N LEU A 85 -6.38 -9.70 0.19
CA LEU A 85 -7.66 -9.49 -0.50
C LEU A 85 -8.80 -9.71 0.48
N LEU A 86 -9.68 -8.71 0.63
CA LEU A 86 -10.96 -8.82 1.29
C LEU A 86 -12.03 -9.11 0.23
N TYR A 87 -12.83 -10.14 0.46
CA TYR A 87 -13.98 -10.49 -0.35
C TYR A 87 -15.26 -10.41 0.47
N TYR A 88 -16.11 -9.43 0.16
CA TYR A 88 -17.47 -9.37 0.69
C TYR A 88 -18.40 -10.13 -0.25
N GLU A 89 -19.03 -11.18 0.29
CA GLU A 89 -20.01 -12.01 -0.41
C GLU A 89 -21.42 -11.48 -0.12
N ALA A 90 -22.03 -10.83 -1.10
CA ALA A 90 -23.32 -10.15 -0.91
C ALA A 90 -24.44 -11.12 -0.49
N LYS A 91 -24.46 -12.35 -1.04
CA LYS A 91 -25.46 -13.38 -0.74
C LYS A 91 -25.52 -13.75 0.74
N SER A 92 -24.35 -13.80 1.41
CA SER A 92 -24.26 -14.18 2.83
C SER A 92 -24.07 -13.00 3.77
N GLY A 93 -23.70 -11.82 3.25
CA GLY A 93 -23.26 -10.68 4.02
C GLY A 93 -21.93 -10.88 4.75
N LYS A 94 -21.18 -11.94 4.44
CA LYS A 94 -19.91 -12.28 5.08
C LYS A 94 -18.73 -11.69 4.33
N THR A 95 -17.69 -11.35 5.09
CA THR A 95 -16.41 -10.94 4.52
C THR A 95 -15.33 -11.96 4.86
N TYR A 96 -14.62 -12.39 3.84
CA TYR A 96 -13.47 -13.29 3.93
C TYR A 96 -12.20 -12.53 3.60
N VAL A 97 -11.08 -13.02 4.10
CA VAL A 97 -9.75 -12.49 3.76
C VAL A 97 -8.91 -13.61 3.16
N VAL A 98 -8.38 -13.36 1.97
CA VAL A 98 -7.36 -14.20 1.37
C VAL A 98 -6.00 -13.58 1.67
N ASP A 99 -5.24 -14.27 2.54
CA ASP A 99 -3.89 -13.89 2.92
C ASP A 99 -2.89 -14.64 2.02
N GLY A 100 -2.46 -13.98 0.97
CA GLY A 100 -1.37 -14.35 0.07
C GLY A 100 -0.11 -13.51 0.35
N MET A 101 0.23 -13.31 1.62
CA MET A 101 1.46 -12.60 2.01
C MET A 101 2.69 -13.46 1.68
N ASP A 102 3.81 -12.80 1.34
CA ASP A 102 5.10 -13.48 1.16
C ASP A 102 5.51 -14.24 2.42
N ALA A 103 6.33 -15.29 2.29
CA ALA A 103 6.86 -16.04 3.42
C ALA A 103 8.38 -16.20 3.34
N ALA A 104 9.08 -16.16 4.47
CA ALA A 104 10.50 -16.47 4.53
C ALA A 104 10.76 -17.90 4.04
N GLY A 105 11.77 -18.09 3.17
CA GLY A 105 12.20 -19.41 2.76
C GLY A 105 12.95 -20.15 3.85
N SER A 106 13.44 -21.34 3.52
CA SER A 106 14.31 -22.14 4.38
C SER A 106 15.65 -21.43 4.57
N LEU A 107 15.92 -20.93 5.78
CA LEU A 107 17.15 -20.22 6.11
C LEU A 107 17.69 -20.65 7.46
N ASP A 108 19.03 -20.66 7.57
CA ASP A 108 19.70 -20.61 8.86
C ASP A 108 19.59 -19.19 9.40
N VAL A 109 18.73 -18.97 10.39
CA VAL A 109 18.48 -17.65 10.97
C VAL A 109 19.74 -17.04 11.54
N ALA A 110 20.58 -17.81 12.25
CA ALA A 110 21.79 -17.31 12.90
C ALA A 110 22.83 -16.83 11.88
N ALA A 111 22.95 -17.53 10.76
CA ALA A 111 23.80 -17.12 9.65
C ALA A 111 23.19 -15.94 8.87
N TYR A 112 21.88 -15.95 8.64
CA TYR A 112 21.21 -14.90 7.87
C TYR A 112 21.24 -13.54 8.56
N VAL A 113 21.01 -13.47 9.88
CA VAL A 113 21.02 -12.20 10.63
C VAL A 113 22.40 -11.54 10.70
N LYS A 114 23.46 -12.28 10.43
CA LYS A 114 24.84 -11.76 10.34
C LYS A 114 25.18 -11.15 8.97
N ARG A 115 24.32 -11.37 7.96
CA ARG A 115 24.54 -10.80 6.62
C ARG A 115 24.47 -9.27 6.66
N PRO A 116 25.16 -8.58 5.73
CA PRO A 116 25.02 -7.13 5.58
C PRO A 116 23.54 -6.72 5.45
N VAL A 117 23.16 -5.60 6.09
CA VAL A 117 21.77 -5.10 6.08
C VAL A 117 21.24 -4.94 4.66
N GLU A 118 22.10 -4.54 3.74
CA GLU A 118 21.76 -4.38 2.33
C GLU A 118 21.22 -5.67 1.69
N ASN A 119 21.75 -6.84 2.03
CA ASN A 119 21.27 -8.13 1.53
C ASN A 119 19.84 -8.48 1.98
N ARG A 120 19.29 -7.72 2.92
CA ARG A 120 17.90 -7.86 3.39
C ARG A 120 16.92 -7.04 2.55
N SER A 121 17.42 -6.10 1.73
CA SER A 121 16.61 -5.16 0.95
C SER A 121 16.85 -5.24 -0.55
N TYR A 122 17.93 -5.90 -1.00
CA TYR A 122 18.35 -5.92 -2.38
C TYR A 122 18.92 -7.29 -2.79
N GLY A 123 18.71 -7.65 -4.07
CA GLY A 123 19.18 -8.92 -4.61
C GLY A 123 18.41 -10.15 -4.08
N TYR A 124 18.78 -11.33 -4.56
CA TYR A 124 18.07 -12.58 -4.22
C TYR A 124 18.09 -12.92 -2.72
N GLY A 125 19.05 -12.38 -1.96
CA GLY A 125 19.09 -12.52 -0.50
C GLY A 125 17.89 -11.90 0.21
N SER A 126 17.21 -10.93 -0.40
CA SER A 126 16.07 -10.23 0.17
C SER A 126 14.71 -10.84 -0.23
N VAL A 127 14.69 -11.87 -1.05
CA VAL A 127 13.47 -12.46 -1.62
C VAL A 127 12.82 -13.44 -0.67
N CYS A 128 11.53 -13.23 -0.39
CA CYS A 128 10.64 -14.21 0.23
C CYS A 128 9.93 -15.07 -0.82
N VAL A 129 9.41 -16.22 -0.44
CA VAL A 129 8.48 -17.01 -1.27
C VAL A 129 7.29 -16.13 -1.62
N PRO A 130 7.02 -15.87 -2.92
CA PRO A 130 5.90 -15.03 -3.33
C PRO A 130 4.55 -15.65 -2.97
N GLY A 131 3.60 -14.82 -2.54
CA GLY A 131 2.29 -15.29 -2.11
C GLY A 131 1.14 -14.91 -3.05
N LEU A 132 1.31 -13.91 -3.93
CA LEU A 132 0.24 -13.36 -4.76
C LEU A 132 -0.40 -14.44 -5.65
N ALA A 133 0.39 -15.24 -6.36
CA ALA A 133 -0.13 -16.24 -7.28
C ALA A 133 -1.02 -17.27 -6.57
N ALA A 134 -0.59 -17.79 -5.41
CA ALA A 134 -1.40 -18.70 -4.60
C ALA A 134 -2.66 -18.02 -4.04
N GLY A 135 -2.55 -16.73 -3.64
CA GLY A 135 -3.71 -15.95 -3.18
C GLY A 135 -4.80 -15.84 -4.23
N LEU A 136 -4.45 -15.47 -5.46
CA LEU A 136 -5.40 -15.39 -6.57
C LEU A 136 -6.01 -16.74 -6.91
N TRP A 137 -5.18 -17.79 -7.01
CA TRP A 137 -5.66 -19.15 -7.26
C TRP A 137 -6.64 -19.59 -6.18
N THR A 138 -6.30 -19.42 -4.89
CA THR A 138 -7.17 -19.82 -3.77
C THR A 138 -8.50 -19.07 -3.79
N ALA A 139 -8.49 -17.75 -4.06
CA ALA A 139 -9.72 -16.96 -4.17
C ALA A 139 -10.60 -17.47 -5.32
N HIS A 140 -10.01 -17.67 -6.50
CA HIS A 140 -10.74 -18.12 -7.68
C HIS A 140 -11.31 -19.53 -7.51
N GLN A 141 -10.54 -20.50 -7.00
CA GLN A 141 -11.03 -21.86 -6.77
C GLN A 141 -12.22 -21.92 -5.83
N LYS A 142 -12.36 -20.94 -4.94
CA LYS A 142 -13.45 -20.92 -3.97
C LYS A 142 -14.67 -20.14 -4.42
N TRP A 143 -14.49 -19.05 -5.16
CA TRP A 143 -15.56 -18.11 -5.49
C TRP A 143 -15.59 -17.67 -6.96
N GLY A 144 -14.64 -18.07 -7.79
CA GLY A 144 -14.64 -17.76 -9.23
C GLY A 144 -15.72 -18.54 -9.97
N GLU A 145 -16.28 -17.95 -11.01
CA GLU A 145 -17.33 -18.53 -11.84
C GLU A 145 -16.87 -18.79 -13.29
N LYS A 146 -15.93 -17.97 -13.79
CA LYS A 146 -15.32 -18.19 -15.11
C LYS A 146 -14.23 -19.26 -15.07
N PRO A 147 -13.95 -19.94 -16.18
CA PRO A 147 -12.75 -20.78 -16.28
C PRO A 147 -11.49 -19.98 -15.93
N TRP A 148 -10.62 -20.55 -15.08
CA TRP A 148 -9.38 -19.88 -14.65
C TRP A 148 -8.57 -19.27 -15.78
N ALA A 149 -8.38 -20.02 -16.88
CA ALA A 149 -7.59 -19.55 -18.01
C ALA A 149 -8.16 -18.28 -18.66
N GLU A 150 -9.50 -18.13 -18.68
CA GLU A 150 -10.15 -16.93 -19.20
C GLU A 150 -9.84 -15.68 -18.34
N THR A 151 -9.76 -15.84 -17.02
CA THR A 151 -9.46 -14.73 -16.11
C THR A 151 -7.99 -14.30 -16.18
N VAL A 152 -7.08 -15.18 -16.59
CA VAL A 152 -5.66 -14.89 -16.77
C VAL A 152 -5.36 -14.27 -18.14
N GLN A 153 -6.17 -14.58 -19.17
CA GLN A 153 -5.94 -14.21 -20.57
C GLN A 153 -5.71 -12.70 -20.80
N PRO A 154 -6.44 -11.77 -20.16
CA PRO A 154 -6.20 -10.33 -20.35
C PRO A 154 -4.76 -9.90 -20.00
N ALA A 155 -4.18 -10.47 -18.93
CA ALA A 155 -2.82 -10.19 -18.52
C ALA A 155 -1.78 -10.77 -19.48
N ILE A 156 -2.02 -11.98 -20.06
CA ILE A 156 -1.17 -12.57 -21.10
C ILE A 156 -1.13 -11.64 -22.31
N THR A 157 -2.30 -11.19 -22.76
CA THR A 157 -2.42 -10.29 -23.91
C THR A 157 -1.68 -8.97 -23.64
N LEU A 158 -1.84 -8.39 -22.46
CA LEU A 158 -1.16 -7.16 -22.08
C LEU A 158 0.37 -7.33 -21.99
N ALA A 159 0.84 -8.45 -21.44
CA ALA A 159 2.27 -8.72 -21.33
C ALA A 159 2.95 -8.84 -22.70
N ARG A 160 2.27 -9.44 -23.69
CA ARG A 160 2.76 -9.51 -25.08
C ARG A 160 2.70 -8.18 -25.81
N ALA A 161 1.57 -7.48 -25.72
CA ALA A 161 1.39 -6.19 -26.39
C ALA A 161 2.27 -5.09 -25.79
N GLY A 162 2.65 -5.23 -24.53
CA GLY A 162 3.31 -4.22 -23.74
C GLY A 162 2.34 -3.24 -23.08
N PHE A 163 2.70 -2.79 -21.90
CA PHE A 163 2.00 -1.70 -21.24
C PHE A 163 2.61 -0.36 -21.65
N ARG A 164 1.80 0.68 -21.64
CA ARG A 164 2.23 2.03 -22.03
C ARG A 164 2.79 2.77 -20.81
N ILE A 165 3.98 3.34 -20.96
CA ILE A 165 4.55 4.25 -19.94
C ILE A 165 3.73 5.54 -19.91
N LEU A 166 3.07 5.79 -18.80
CA LEU A 166 2.33 7.01 -18.50
C LEU A 166 3.25 8.02 -17.78
N PRO A 167 2.91 9.33 -17.74
CA PRO A 167 3.74 10.33 -17.05
C PRO A 167 4.08 9.94 -15.60
N LYS A 168 3.09 9.50 -14.82
CA LYS A 168 3.32 9.04 -13.45
C LYS A 168 4.10 7.74 -13.35
N SER A 169 3.94 6.81 -14.32
CA SER A 169 4.77 5.61 -14.39
C SER A 169 6.23 5.96 -14.63
N HIS A 170 6.50 6.92 -15.54
CA HIS A 170 7.86 7.38 -15.84
C HIS A 170 8.57 7.90 -14.58
N GLU A 171 7.89 8.70 -13.75
CA GLU A 171 8.44 9.19 -12.49
C GLU A 171 8.90 8.06 -11.55
N PHE A 172 8.18 6.92 -11.50
CA PHE A 172 8.59 5.74 -10.72
C PHE A 172 9.82 5.04 -11.33
N PHE A 173 9.95 5.03 -12.65
CA PHE A 173 11.14 4.53 -13.33
C PHE A 173 12.36 5.42 -13.03
N GLU A 174 12.23 6.75 -13.10
CA GLU A 174 13.29 7.71 -12.75
C GLU A 174 13.80 7.49 -11.32
N GLU A 175 12.90 7.40 -10.35
CA GLU A 175 13.27 7.12 -8.96
C GLU A 175 13.98 5.79 -8.77
N SER A 176 13.68 4.81 -9.63
CA SER A 176 14.22 3.46 -9.57
C SER A 176 15.45 3.25 -10.44
N GLU A 177 15.89 4.26 -11.20
CA GLU A 177 16.95 4.12 -12.21
C GLU A 177 18.23 3.50 -11.63
N LYS A 178 18.69 3.99 -10.47
CA LYS A 178 19.88 3.45 -9.80
C LYS A 178 19.71 1.96 -9.44
N LYS A 179 18.51 1.58 -8.99
CA LYS A 179 18.19 0.19 -8.66
C LYS A 179 18.17 -0.69 -9.91
N LEU A 180 17.52 -0.22 -10.98
CA LEU A 180 17.43 -0.95 -12.25
C LEU A 180 18.80 -1.14 -12.90
N LYS A 181 19.67 -0.12 -12.88
CA LYS A 181 21.06 -0.21 -13.38
C LYS A 181 21.97 -1.11 -12.55
N ARG A 182 21.70 -1.21 -11.24
CA ARG A 182 22.43 -2.07 -10.31
C ARG A 182 21.89 -3.51 -10.31
N GLY A 183 20.67 -3.74 -10.77
CA GLY A 183 19.95 -5.00 -10.78
C GLY A 183 20.65 -6.09 -11.59
N ASP A 184 20.01 -7.25 -11.66
CA ASP A 184 20.53 -8.30 -12.56
C ASP A 184 20.31 -7.91 -14.03
N ALA A 185 20.97 -8.66 -14.93
CA ALA A 185 20.90 -8.39 -16.38
C ALA A 185 19.46 -8.46 -16.92
N GLU A 186 18.62 -9.31 -16.33
CA GLU A 186 17.24 -9.50 -16.77
C GLU A 186 16.34 -8.30 -16.44
N ILE A 187 16.46 -7.71 -15.25
CA ILE A 187 15.66 -6.53 -14.92
C ILE A 187 16.07 -5.32 -15.77
N ALA A 188 17.37 -5.18 -16.04
CA ALA A 188 17.87 -4.13 -16.94
C ALA A 188 17.37 -4.36 -18.38
N ARG A 189 17.43 -5.58 -18.90
CA ARG A 189 16.93 -5.95 -20.23
C ARG A 189 15.45 -5.60 -20.42
N LEU A 190 14.62 -5.90 -19.41
CA LEU A 190 13.17 -5.71 -19.47
C LEU A 190 12.75 -4.26 -19.30
N TYR A 191 13.42 -3.49 -18.44
CA TYR A 191 12.93 -2.20 -17.98
C TYR A 191 13.84 -1.00 -18.30
N LEU A 192 15.01 -1.25 -18.89
CA LEU A 192 15.92 -0.21 -19.42
C LEU A 192 16.25 -0.51 -20.90
N PRO A 193 15.28 -0.31 -21.82
CA PRO A 193 15.54 -0.55 -23.25
C PRO A 193 16.74 0.26 -23.72
N ASN A 194 17.71 -0.42 -24.36
CA ASN A 194 19.00 0.15 -24.78
C ASN A 194 19.80 0.78 -23.60
N GLY A 195 19.60 0.31 -22.35
CA GLY A 195 20.25 0.84 -21.15
C GLY A 195 19.73 2.20 -20.68
N GLN A 196 18.62 2.68 -21.21
CA GLN A 196 18.01 3.98 -20.91
C GLN A 196 16.64 3.83 -20.26
N LEU A 197 16.22 4.85 -19.51
CA LEU A 197 14.84 4.93 -19.01
C LEU A 197 13.85 5.00 -20.18
N PRO A 198 12.74 4.25 -20.12
CA PRO A 198 11.71 4.32 -21.13
C PRO A 198 10.99 5.67 -21.08
N VAL A 199 10.86 6.35 -22.21
CA VAL A 199 10.14 7.64 -22.31
C VAL A 199 8.63 7.45 -22.22
N VAL A 200 7.90 8.50 -21.84
CA VAL A 200 6.42 8.50 -21.82
C VAL A 200 5.89 8.12 -23.20
N GLY A 201 4.91 7.21 -23.22
CA GLY A 201 4.31 6.68 -24.43
C GLY A 201 4.95 5.38 -24.94
N THR A 202 6.15 5.02 -24.48
CA THR A 202 6.80 3.74 -24.82
C THR A 202 5.92 2.56 -24.43
N LEU A 203 5.85 1.55 -25.29
CA LEU A 203 5.29 0.24 -24.96
C LEU A 203 6.41 -0.69 -24.50
N LEU A 204 6.25 -1.29 -23.31
CA LEU A 204 7.19 -2.25 -22.76
C LEU A 204 6.56 -3.66 -22.75
N PRO A 205 6.86 -4.51 -23.75
CA PRO A 205 6.43 -5.90 -23.74
C PRO A 205 7.29 -6.74 -22.79
N ASN A 206 6.69 -7.81 -22.25
CA ASN A 206 7.38 -8.80 -21.44
C ASN A 206 6.94 -10.20 -21.84
N GLU A 207 7.55 -10.73 -22.90
CA GLU A 207 7.22 -12.04 -23.47
C GLU A 207 7.54 -13.19 -22.48
N ASP A 208 8.57 -13.02 -21.64
CA ASP A 208 8.89 -14.01 -20.60
C ASP A 208 7.77 -14.10 -19.56
N LEU A 209 7.22 -12.94 -19.16
CA LEU A 209 6.07 -12.89 -18.25
C LEU A 209 4.81 -13.47 -18.91
N ALA A 210 4.60 -13.22 -20.20
CA ALA A 210 3.47 -13.82 -20.93
C ALA A 210 3.55 -15.34 -20.90
N ARG A 211 4.73 -15.94 -21.14
CA ARG A 211 4.93 -17.40 -21.04
C ARG A 211 4.70 -17.92 -19.61
N THR A 212 5.16 -17.18 -18.60
CA THR A 212 4.90 -17.53 -17.20
C THR A 212 3.40 -17.51 -16.89
N LEU A 213 2.68 -16.48 -17.37
CA LEU A 213 1.22 -16.37 -17.23
C LEU A 213 0.48 -17.48 -17.98
N GLU A 214 0.97 -17.93 -19.13
CA GLU A 214 0.40 -19.09 -19.86
C GLU A 214 0.53 -20.40 -19.08
N LEU A 215 1.69 -20.63 -18.45
CA LEU A 215 1.86 -21.78 -17.57
C LEU A 215 0.92 -21.68 -16.36
N PHE A 216 0.77 -20.48 -15.80
CA PHE A 216 -0.15 -20.21 -14.70
C PHE A 216 -1.62 -20.40 -15.13
N ALA A 217 -2.01 -19.95 -16.32
CA ALA A 217 -3.35 -20.19 -16.89
C ALA A 217 -3.64 -21.69 -17.12
N ARG A 218 -2.64 -22.43 -17.60
CA ARG A 218 -2.80 -23.86 -17.93
C ARG A 218 -2.78 -24.78 -16.72
N HIS A 219 -1.93 -24.50 -15.74
CA HIS A 219 -1.65 -25.40 -14.62
C HIS A 219 -2.05 -24.83 -13.25
N GLY A 220 -2.73 -23.67 -13.22
CA GLY A 220 -3.12 -23.01 -11.97
C GLY A 220 -1.90 -22.73 -11.09
N ARG A 221 -2.05 -22.90 -9.78
CA ARG A 221 -0.99 -22.70 -8.80
C ARG A 221 0.33 -23.38 -9.19
N ASP A 222 0.26 -24.60 -9.68
CA ASP A 222 1.47 -25.38 -10.00
C ASP A 222 2.22 -24.83 -11.22
N GLY A 223 1.58 -24.05 -12.10
CA GLY A 223 2.25 -23.33 -13.17
C GLY A 223 3.27 -22.29 -12.69
N PHE A 224 3.16 -21.82 -11.46
CA PHE A 224 4.10 -20.90 -10.84
C PHE A 224 5.00 -21.56 -9.78
N TYR A 225 4.44 -22.38 -8.88
CA TYR A 225 5.17 -22.93 -7.73
C TYR A 225 5.84 -24.28 -8.00
N ARG A 226 5.67 -24.84 -9.17
CA ARG A 226 6.29 -26.10 -9.65
C ARG A 226 6.81 -25.92 -11.07
N GLY A 227 7.47 -26.95 -11.60
CA GLY A 227 7.94 -26.95 -12.99
C GLY A 227 8.98 -25.88 -13.33
N PRO A 228 8.99 -25.38 -14.58
CA PRO A 228 10.09 -24.54 -15.09
C PRO A 228 10.22 -23.18 -14.40
N VAL A 229 9.10 -22.54 -14.03
CA VAL A 229 9.11 -21.23 -13.36
C VAL A 229 9.75 -21.35 -11.98
N ALA A 230 9.30 -22.30 -11.17
CA ALA A 230 9.88 -22.56 -9.85
C ALA A 230 11.36 -22.92 -9.94
N ALA A 231 11.74 -23.77 -10.91
CA ALA A 231 13.13 -24.17 -11.12
C ALA A 231 14.02 -22.96 -11.47
N ALA A 232 13.55 -22.03 -12.32
CA ALA A 232 14.27 -20.80 -12.67
C ALA A 232 14.43 -19.89 -11.44
N ILE A 233 13.37 -19.68 -10.63
CA ILE A 233 13.40 -18.89 -9.40
C ILE A 233 14.44 -19.45 -8.42
N VAL A 234 14.41 -20.76 -8.14
CA VAL A 234 15.33 -21.40 -7.18
C VAL A 234 16.77 -21.40 -7.68
N LYS A 235 16.99 -21.64 -8.99
CA LYS A 235 18.33 -21.56 -9.59
C LYS A 235 18.92 -20.17 -9.44
N ALA A 236 18.16 -19.13 -9.80
CA ALA A 236 18.60 -17.74 -9.69
C ALA A 236 18.81 -17.33 -8.22
N SER A 237 17.90 -17.73 -7.32
CA SER A 237 18.04 -17.53 -5.88
C SER A 237 19.36 -18.10 -5.35
N ARG A 238 19.67 -19.35 -5.67
CA ARG A 238 20.92 -20.00 -5.24
C ARG A 238 22.16 -19.29 -5.78
N GLN A 239 22.16 -18.94 -7.06
CA GLN A 239 23.27 -18.24 -7.71
C GLN A 239 23.49 -16.83 -7.16
N GLY A 240 22.41 -16.14 -6.78
CA GLY A 240 22.43 -14.78 -6.22
C GLY A 240 22.49 -14.73 -4.69
N GLY A 241 22.81 -15.83 -4.00
CA GLY A 241 22.95 -15.87 -2.53
C GLY A 241 21.62 -15.83 -1.77
N GLY A 242 20.51 -16.13 -2.44
CA GLY A 242 19.19 -16.29 -1.82
C GLY A 242 19.02 -17.61 -1.07
N VAL A 243 17.86 -17.80 -0.45
CA VAL A 243 17.57 -18.93 0.45
C VAL A 243 16.42 -19.82 -0.03
N LEU A 244 15.78 -19.48 -1.18
CA LEU A 244 14.61 -20.21 -1.64
C LEU A 244 14.96 -21.60 -2.17
N THR A 245 14.11 -22.58 -1.85
CA THR A 245 14.18 -23.96 -2.34
C THR A 245 12.92 -24.33 -3.12
N LEU A 246 12.96 -25.42 -3.90
CA LEU A 246 11.76 -25.95 -4.58
C LEU A 246 10.69 -26.39 -3.60
N ASP A 247 11.09 -26.84 -2.43
CA ASP A 247 10.22 -27.28 -1.37
C ASP A 247 9.51 -26.07 -0.71
N ASP A 248 10.20 -24.95 -0.51
CA ASP A 248 9.58 -23.70 -0.04
C ASP A 248 8.47 -23.24 -0.98
N LEU A 249 8.75 -23.23 -2.29
CA LEU A 249 7.75 -22.86 -3.30
C LEU A 249 6.61 -23.87 -3.35
N GLY A 250 6.93 -25.16 -3.39
CA GLY A 250 5.94 -26.24 -3.52
C GLY A 250 4.97 -26.34 -2.36
N ARG A 251 5.38 -26.02 -1.14
CA ARG A 251 4.56 -26.05 0.08
C ARG A 251 3.79 -24.76 0.36
N TYR A 252 4.11 -23.66 -0.34
CA TYR A 252 3.45 -22.39 -0.04
C TYR A 252 1.95 -22.47 -0.33
N GLU A 253 1.12 -22.05 0.62
CA GLU A 253 -0.34 -21.94 0.50
C GLU A 253 -0.81 -20.58 1.01
N ALA A 254 -1.80 -20.01 0.30
CA ALA A 254 -2.53 -18.85 0.81
C ALA A 254 -3.52 -19.30 1.90
N ARG A 255 -3.80 -18.42 2.86
CA ARG A 255 -4.74 -18.70 3.96
C ARG A 255 -6.06 -17.99 3.70
N ILE A 256 -7.17 -18.62 4.04
CA ILE A 256 -8.47 -17.96 4.13
C ILE A 256 -8.75 -17.71 5.60
N THR A 257 -9.06 -16.45 5.95
CA THR A 257 -9.31 -16.02 7.31
C THR A 257 -10.43 -14.97 7.35
N VAL A 258 -10.65 -14.33 8.48
CA VAL A 258 -11.66 -13.28 8.67
C VAL A 258 -10.99 -11.93 8.93
N PRO A 259 -11.64 -10.80 8.60
CA PRO A 259 -11.09 -9.47 8.83
C PRO A 259 -10.92 -9.15 10.32
N THR A 260 -10.05 -8.19 10.62
CA THR A 260 -10.12 -7.40 11.84
C THR A 260 -11.31 -6.47 11.74
N THR A 261 -12.16 -6.46 12.75
CA THR A 261 -13.44 -5.73 12.73
C THR A 261 -13.51 -4.74 13.89
N VAL A 262 -13.93 -3.51 13.61
CA VAL A 262 -14.13 -2.45 14.61
C VAL A 262 -15.42 -1.71 14.32
N ASP A 263 -16.24 -1.52 15.35
CA ASP A 263 -17.38 -0.61 15.30
C ASP A 263 -16.91 0.81 15.68
N PHE A 264 -17.29 1.80 14.84
CA PHE A 264 -16.91 3.20 15.02
C PHE A 264 -18.06 4.12 14.57
N ARG A 265 -18.67 4.85 15.50
CA ARG A 265 -19.74 5.85 15.24
C ARG A 265 -20.88 5.34 14.35
N GLY A 266 -21.38 4.13 14.64
CA GLY A 266 -22.46 3.51 13.86
C GLY A 266 -22.04 2.87 12.55
N TYR A 267 -20.75 2.87 12.23
CA TYR A 267 -20.17 2.13 11.12
C TYR A 267 -19.41 0.90 11.64
N ARG A 268 -19.35 -0.13 10.80
CA ARG A 268 -18.49 -1.30 11.00
C ARG A 268 -17.38 -1.30 9.97
N ILE A 269 -16.13 -1.25 10.41
CA ILE A 269 -14.95 -1.25 9.56
C ILE A 269 -14.35 -2.65 9.57
N LEU A 270 -14.25 -3.25 8.39
CA LEU A 270 -13.64 -4.55 8.13
C LEU A 270 -12.31 -4.29 7.44
N ALA A 271 -11.21 -4.72 8.03
CA ALA A 271 -9.87 -4.44 7.50
C ALA A 271 -8.97 -5.68 7.57
N ALA A 272 -7.85 -5.64 6.86
CA ALA A 272 -6.90 -6.74 6.84
C ALA A 272 -6.42 -7.12 8.25
N PRO A 273 -6.38 -8.42 8.59
CA PRO A 273 -5.87 -8.91 9.87
C PRO A 273 -4.34 -8.98 9.89
N PRO A 274 -3.69 -9.29 11.03
CA PRO A 274 -2.28 -9.64 11.05
C PRO A 274 -1.92 -10.71 9.99
N PRO A 275 -0.74 -10.58 9.32
CA PRO A 275 0.37 -9.70 9.64
C PRO A 275 0.28 -8.28 9.04
N ALA A 276 -0.90 -7.84 8.57
CA ALA A 276 -1.10 -6.45 8.18
C ALA A 276 -1.17 -5.54 9.42
N GLN A 277 -0.17 -4.68 9.59
CA GLN A 277 -0.08 -3.80 10.76
C GLN A 277 -0.82 -2.46 10.57
N GLY A 278 -1.01 -2.04 9.31
CA GLY A 278 -1.67 -0.78 9.03
C GLY A 278 -3.06 -0.66 9.66
N PRO A 279 -3.95 -1.65 9.49
CA PRO A 279 -5.27 -1.63 10.13
C PRO A 279 -5.21 -1.58 11.65
N ALA A 280 -4.35 -2.36 12.29
CA ALA A 280 -4.20 -2.32 13.74
C ALA A 280 -3.82 -0.91 14.23
N LEU A 281 -2.98 -0.18 13.46
CA LEU A 281 -2.56 1.17 13.80
C LEU A 281 -3.73 2.16 13.69
N PHE A 282 -4.33 2.31 12.48
CA PHE A 282 -5.34 3.33 12.30
C PHE A 282 -6.65 3.03 13.05
N LEU A 283 -7.06 1.75 13.16
CA LEU A 283 -8.26 1.38 13.91
C LEU A 283 -8.11 1.68 15.40
N THR A 284 -6.94 1.39 16.00
CA THR A 284 -6.69 1.73 17.40
C THR A 284 -6.71 3.24 17.62
N ILE A 285 -6.08 4.03 16.72
CA ILE A 285 -6.10 5.49 16.82
C ILE A 285 -7.54 6.02 16.68
N MET A 286 -8.33 5.49 15.72
CA MET A 286 -9.74 5.86 15.57
C MET A 286 -10.54 5.57 16.86
N LYS A 287 -10.36 4.40 17.48
CA LYS A 287 -11.06 4.07 18.75
C LYS A 287 -10.64 5.01 19.87
N VAL A 288 -9.37 5.39 19.98
CA VAL A 288 -8.89 6.37 20.95
C VAL A 288 -9.52 7.75 20.73
N LEU A 289 -9.76 8.12 19.47
CA LEU A 289 -10.33 9.41 19.06
C LEU A 289 -11.86 9.37 18.83
N GLU A 290 -12.55 8.28 19.19
CA GLU A 290 -13.96 8.07 18.83
C GLU A 290 -14.91 9.18 19.35
N ASP A 291 -14.65 9.72 20.54
CA ASP A 291 -15.45 10.76 21.16
C ASP A 291 -15.03 12.19 20.72
N GLU A 292 -13.95 12.33 19.94
CA GLU A 292 -13.43 13.62 19.51
C GLU A 292 -14.24 14.19 18.32
N THR A 293 -14.62 15.46 18.40
CA THR A 293 -15.39 16.16 17.36
C THR A 293 -14.51 17.03 16.47
N PHE A 294 -13.21 17.16 16.79
CA PHE A 294 -12.25 18.03 16.10
C PHE A 294 -12.71 19.49 15.97
N GLY A 295 -13.50 19.96 16.93
CA GLY A 295 -14.04 21.31 16.95
C GLY A 295 -15.05 21.62 15.84
N GLY A 296 -15.56 20.61 15.11
CA GLY A 296 -16.44 20.77 13.95
C GLY A 296 -15.78 21.40 12.71
N GLY A 297 -14.48 21.68 12.78
CA GLY A 297 -13.68 22.25 11.69
C GLY A 297 -12.90 21.21 10.86
N PRO A 298 -12.05 21.66 9.94
CA PRO A 298 -11.21 20.78 9.13
C PRO A 298 -10.31 19.88 10.00
N LEU A 299 -10.11 18.63 9.56
CA LEU A 299 -9.23 17.69 10.27
C LEU A 299 -7.78 18.21 10.34
N ARG A 300 -7.32 18.90 9.29
CA ARG A 300 -5.91 19.31 9.11
C ARG A 300 -5.58 20.67 9.74
N THR A 301 -6.18 20.99 10.87
CA THR A 301 -5.71 22.10 11.70
C THR A 301 -4.51 21.66 12.55
N PRO A 302 -3.58 22.59 12.92
CA PRO A 302 -2.44 22.26 13.77
C PRO A 302 -2.83 21.55 15.08
N ALA A 303 -3.90 22.00 15.73
CA ALA A 303 -4.38 21.40 16.97
C ALA A 303 -4.86 19.96 16.78
N ASN A 304 -5.59 19.66 15.69
CA ASN A 304 -6.08 18.32 15.39
C ASN A 304 -4.94 17.40 14.98
N LEU A 305 -4.00 17.88 14.17
CA LEU A 305 -2.81 17.11 13.77
C LEU A 305 -1.91 16.81 14.97
N ASP A 306 -1.70 17.75 15.88
CA ASP A 306 -0.97 17.52 17.14
C ASP A 306 -1.67 16.42 17.96
N ARG A 307 -2.99 16.49 18.11
CA ARG A 307 -3.77 15.48 18.83
C ARG A 307 -3.62 14.09 18.21
N ILE A 308 -3.76 13.97 16.90
CA ILE A 308 -3.58 12.70 16.15
C ILE A 308 -2.15 12.19 16.35
N GLY A 309 -1.16 13.06 16.21
CA GLY A 309 0.26 12.71 16.37
C GLY A 309 0.60 12.22 17.77
N ARG A 310 0.04 12.81 18.82
CA ARG A 310 0.20 12.37 20.22
C ARG A 310 -0.38 10.97 20.42
N VAL A 311 -1.57 10.68 19.89
CA VAL A 311 -2.16 9.33 19.95
C VAL A 311 -1.28 8.32 19.21
N LEU A 312 -0.82 8.65 18.01
CA LEU A 312 0.04 7.77 17.22
C LEU A 312 1.34 7.42 17.96
N ARG A 313 1.98 8.37 18.63
CA ARG A 313 3.21 8.13 19.41
C ARG A 313 3.02 7.08 20.52
N VAL A 314 1.84 6.99 21.12
CA VAL A 314 1.52 5.97 22.13
C VAL A 314 1.13 4.65 21.48
N VAL A 315 0.33 4.68 20.41
CA VAL A 315 -0.24 3.48 19.79
C VAL A 315 0.77 2.72 18.95
N ALA A 316 1.65 3.41 18.22
CA ALA A 316 2.58 2.77 17.28
C ALA A 316 3.50 1.71 17.94
N PRO A 317 4.12 1.96 19.12
CA PRO A 317 4.89 0.94 19.83
C PRO A 317 4.07 -0.26 20.28
N LEU A 318 2.81 -0.06 20.64
CA LEU A 318 1.90 -1.14 21.03
C LEU A 318 1.58 -2.05 19.84
N VAL A 319 1.26 -1.44 18.69
CA VAL A 319 1.02 -2.17 17.42
C VAL A 319 2.25 -2.96 17.00
N SER A 320 3.42 -2.36 17.09
CA SER A 320 4.68 -3.04 16.72
C SER A 320 4.93 -4.30 17.55
N ARG A 321 4.58 -4.30 18.82
CA ARG A 321 4.71 -5.48 19.69
C ARG A 321 3.61 -6.51 19.49
N SER A 322 2.48 -6.14 18.91
CA SER A 322 1.30 -7.00 18.79
C SER A 322 1.16 -7.67 17.42
N VAL A 323 1.67 -7.03 16.36
CA VAL A 323 1.40 -7.47 14.99
C VAL A 323 2.59 -8.19 14.35
N GLY A 324 2.33 -9.39 13.87
CA GLY A 324 3.24 -10.26 13.11
C GLY A 324 2.50 -11.52 12.68
N ASP A 325 3.22 -12.49 12.11
CA ASP A 325 2.69 -13.83 11.79
C ASP A 325 2.96 -14.80 12.96
N ALA A 326 2.57 -14.41 14.18
CA ALA A 326 2.61 -15.23 15.36
C ALA A 326 1.20 -15.72 15.70
N ALA A 327 1.09 -16.92 16.28
CA ALA A 327 -0.19 -17.54 16.59
C ALA A 327 -1.10 -16.67 17.48
N ASN A 328 -0.50 -15.86 18.35
CA ASN A 328 -1.21 -14.96 19.26
C ASN A 328 -1.43 -13.54 18.72
N SER A 329 -0.91 -13.19 17.51
CA SER A 329 -1.00 -11.81 17.01
C SER A 329 -2.45 -11.31 16.86
N ARG A 330 -3.38 -12.17 16.46
CA ARG A 330 -4.81 -11.82 16.39
C ARG A 330 -5.35 -11.46 17.78
N ALA A 331 -5.12 -12.30 18.78
CA ALA A 331 -5.56 -12.05 20.15
C ALA A 331 -4.93 -10.77 20.74
N LEU A 332 -3.66 -10.50 20.43
CA LEU A 332 -2.99 -9.26 20.86
C LEU A 332 -3.61 -8.02 20.21
N VAL A 333 -4.01 -8.08 18.94
CA VAL A 333 -4.72 -6.97 18.27
C VAL A 333 -6.12 -6.80 18.84
N GLU A 334 -6.86 -7.87 19.10
CA GLU A 334 -8.17 -7.82 19.73
C GLU A 334 -8.07 -7.22 21.15
N GLN A 335 -7.06 -7.60 21.93
CA GLN A 335 -6.79 -7.01 23.24
C GLN A 335 -6.45 -5.51 23.15
N LEU A 336 -5.66 -5.11 22.13
CA LEU A 336 -5.32 -3.71 21.91
C LEU A 336 -6.55 -2.85 21.60
N LEU A 337 -7.52 -3.41 20.88
CA LEU A 337 -8.79 -2.77 20.50
C LEU A 337 -9.87 -2.87 21.60
N ALA A 338 -9.63 -3.62 22.66
CA ALA A 338 -10.59 -3.78 23.75
C ALA A 338 -10.84 -2.47 24.52
N PRO A 339 -12.05 -2.24 25.04
CA PRO A 339 -12.42 -0.98 25.71
C PRO A 339 -11.47 -0.56 26.84
N ASP A 340 -10.95 -1.52 27.63
CA ASP A 340 -10.02 -1.23 28.71
C ASP A 340 -8.68 -0.71 28.22
N SER A 341 -8.14 -1.34 27.17
CA SER A 341 -6.90 -0.88 26.52
C SER A 341 -7.07 0.51 25.91
N ILE A 342 -8.19 0.77 25.23
CA ILE A 342 -8.51 2.08 24.66
C ILE A 342 -8.61 3.14 25.78
N ARG A 343 -9.29 2.84 26.90
CA ARG A 343 -9.35 3.77 28.06
C ARG A 343 -7.96 4.06 28.64
N ALA A 344 -7.13 3.04 28.79
CA ALA A 344 -5.76 3.21 29.30
C ALA A 344 -4.90 4.08 28.37
N ILE A 345 -5.00 3.87 27.05
CA ILE A 345 -4.31 4.69 26.05
C ILE A 345 -4.81 6.14 26.10
N ARG A 346 -6.13 6.36 26.17
CA ARG A 346 -6.71 7.72 26.32
C ARG A 346 -6.19 8.42 27.57
N ALA A 347 -6.17 7.76 28.70
CA ALA A 347 -5.65 8.31 29.95
C ALA A 347 -4.17 8.71 29.84
N GLN A 348 -3.36 7.91 29.14
CA GLN A 348 -1.95 8.21 28.90
C GLN A 348 -1.76 9.42 27.96
N VAL A 349 -2.52 9.47 26.85
CA VAL A 349 -2.39 10.53 25.82
C VAL A 349 -2.85 11.88 26.33
N PHE A 350 -3.99 11.93 27.03
CA PHE A 350 -4.66 13.16 27.46
C PHE A 350 -4.38 13.54 28.92
N SER A 351 -3.39 12.90 29.55
CA SER A 351 -2.95 13.28 30.89
C SER A 351 -2.40 14.71 30.93
N PRO A 352 -2.68 15.50 32.00
CA PRO A 352 -2.05 16.82 32.19
C PRO A 352 -0.53 16.78 32.31
N LYS A 353 0.04 15.65 32.72
CA LYS A 353 1.47 15.34 32.66
C LYS A 353 1.64 14.16 31.71
N PRO A 354 1.78 14.37 30.40
CA PRO A 354 2.12 13.29 29.51
C PRO A 354 3.42 12.68 30.02
N ALA A 355 3.40 11.40 30.35
CA ALA A 355 4.61 10.65 30.66
C ALA A 355 5.62 10.96 29.56
N GLY A 356 6.82 11.35 29.94
CA GLY A 356 7.86 11.67 28.97
C GLY A 356 7.89 10.53 27.95
N LEU A 357 7.67 10.84 26.67
CA LEU A 357 7.52 9.86 25.60
C LEU A 357 8.90 9.29 25.26
N THR A 358 9.49 8.61 26.24
CA THR A 358 10.79 7.94 26.20
C THR A 358 10.72 6.57 25.52
N SER A 359 9.72 6.28 24.72
CA SER A 359 9.72 5.05 23.93
C SER A 359 10.70 5.22 22.77
N VAL A 360 11.93 4.73 22.97
CA VAL A 360 12.85 4.47 21.87
C VAL A 360 12.18 3.45 20.95
N PHE A 361 11.62 3.93 19.87
CA PHE A 361 10.99 3.11 18.85
C PHE A 361 12.10 2.54 17.98
N ARG A 362 12.56 1.33 18.26
CA ARG A 362 13.62 0.63 17.50
C ARG A 362 13.09 -0.25 16.36
N ASP A 363 11.86 -0.05 15.94
CA ASP A 363 11.30 -0.86 14.85
C ASP A 363 11.34 -0.07 13.54
N ASP A 364 12.44 -0.24 12.83
CA ASP A 364 12.82 0.51 11.62
C ASP A 364 11.82 0.37 10.46
N ASN A 365 10.84 -0.56 10.54
CA ASN A 365 9.98 -0.90 9.41
C ASN A 365 8.59 -0.26 9.44
N LEU A 366 8.07 0.16 10.60
CA LEU A 366 6.74 0.80 10.68
C LEU A 366 6.75 2.20 10.04
N PHE A 367 7.89 2.87 10.09
CA PHE A 367 8.07 4.26 9.67
C PHE A 367 9.32 4.43 8.80
N SER A 368 9.68 3.39 8.04
CA SER A 368 10.80 3.47 7.09
C SER A 368 10.67 4.70 6.19
N GLU A 369 11.69 5.54 6.20
CA GLU A 369 11.80 6.74 5.38
C GLU A 369 12.02 6.44 3.88
N SER A 370 11.93 5.17 3.45
CA SER A 370 12.19 4.83 2.05
C SER A 370 11.14 5.47 1.15
N PRO A 371 11.49 6.45 0.33
CA PRO A 371 10.59 7.04 -0.64
C PRO A 371 10.17 6.06 -1.73
N LEU A 372 10.88 4.93 -1.85
CA LEU A 372 10.73 3.93 -2.92
C LEU A 372 9.74 2.81 -2.58
N ALA A 373 8.67 3.11 -1.89
CA ALA A 373 7.69 2.13 -1.46
C ALA A 373 6.72 1.71 -2.57
N ALA A 374 6.77 0.44 -2.91
CA ALA A 374 5.95 -0.18 -3.94
C ALA A 374 4.73 -0.87 -3.34
N THR A 375 3.58 -0.51 -3.79
CA THR A 375 2.31 -1.15 -3.44
C THR A 375 1.26 -0.71 -4.44
N THR A 376 0.30 -1.56 -4.72
CA THR A 376 -0.83 -1.28 -5.59
C THR A 376 -2.11 -1.67 -4.89
N HIS A 377 -3.15 -0.86 -5.05
CA HIS A 377 -4.48 -1.15 -4.54
C HIS A 377 -5.49 -1.16 -5.68
N PHE A 378 -6.45 -2.10 -5.63
CA PHE A 378 -7.57 -2.14 -6.57
C PHE A 378 -8.85 -2.65 -5.90
N LEU A 379 -9.98 -2.30 -6.51
CA LEU A 379 -11.31 -2.74 -6.09
C LEU A 379 -12.11 -3.20 -7.30
N VAL A 380 -12.98 -4.16 -7.04
CA VAL A 380 -13.99 -4.63 -7.99
C VAL A 380 -15.32 -4.77 -7.26
N ALA A 381 -16.40 -4.29 -7.86
CA ALA A 381 -17.76 -4.58 -7.44
C ALA A 381 -18.54 -5.12 -8.64
N ASP A 382 -19.27 -6.24 -8.46
CA ASP A 382 -20.11 -6.82 -9.49
C ASP A 382 -21.61 -6.48 -9.34
N SER A 383 -22.41 -6.91 -10.28
CA SER A 383 -23.85 -6.67 -10.30
C SER A 383 -24.64 -7.43 -9.22
N ALA A 384 -24.05 -8.46 -8.63
CA ALA A 384 -24.61 -9.21 -7.50
C ALA A 384 -24.34 -8.53 -6.15
N GLY A 385 -23.52 -7.45 -6.15
CA GLY A 385 -23.11 -6.73 -4.95
C GLY A 385 -21.91 -7.34 -4.23
N ASN A 386 -21.22 -8.31 -4.83
CA ASN A 386 -19.97 -8.81 -4.28
C ASN A 386 -18.85 -7.76 -4.46
N ILE A 387 -17.94 -7.72 -3.49
CA ILE A 387 -16.87 -6.72 -3.47
C ILE A 387 -15.54 -7.41 -3.24
N VAL A 388 -14.57 -7.09 -4.10
CA VAL A 388 -13.16 -7.35 -3.84
C VAL A 388 -12.48 -6.02 -3.52
N CYS A 389 -11.76 -5.99 -2.40
CA CYS A 389 -10.90 -4.88 -1.99
C CYS A 389 -9.51 -5.45 -1.70
N ALA A 390 -8.55 -5.17 -2.56
CA ALA A 390 -7.27 -5.87 -2.55
C ALA A 390 -6.07 -4.94 -2.64
N THR A 391 -5.05 -5.26 -1.83
CA THR A 391 -3.74 -4.60 -1.88
C THR A 391 -2.67 -5.64 -2.18
N GLN A 392 -1.82 -5.36 -3.16
CA GLN A 392 -0.71 -6.21 -3.58
C GLN A 392 0.60 -5.41 -3.62
N SER A 393 1.75 -6.06 -3.39
CA SER A 393 3.02 -5.36 -3.23
C SER A 393 4.22 -6.27 -3.43
N GLN A 394 5.33 -5.67 -3.89
CA GLN A 394 6.67 -6.26 -3.87
C GLN A 394 7.55 -5.67 -2.75
N SER A 395 6.99 -4.86 -1.83
CA SER A 395 7.59 -4.09 -0.75
C SER A 395 8.24 -2.78 -1.21
N LEU A 396 9.35 -2.76 -1.93
CA LEU A 396 9.95 -1.55 -2.53
C LEU A 396 9.77 -1.54 -4.05
N HIS A 397 9.95 -0.36 -4.69
CA HIS A 397 9.89 -0.25 -6.15
C HIS A 397 10.82 -1.27 -6.80
N PHE A 398 10.28 -2.02 -7.79
CA PHE A 398 10.96 -3.16 -8.43
C PHE A 398 11.50 -4.21 -7.44
N GLY A 399 10.87 -4.34 -6.27
CA GLY A 399 11.18 -5.36 -5.28
C GLY A 399 12.67 -5.45 -4.93
N ALA A 400 13.24 -6.64 -5.11
CA ALA A 400 14.64 -6.94 -4.88
C ALA A 400 15.59 -6.41 -5.98
N GLY A 401 15.06 -5.85 -7.06
CA GLY A 401 15.85 -5.44 -8.22
C GLY A 401 16.34 -6.61 -9.06
N VAL A 402 15.64 -7.75 -9.04
CA VAL A 402 16.03 -8.97 -9.77
C VAL A 402 14.84 -9.65 -10.43
N VAL A 403 15.12 -10.31 -11.57
CA VAL A 403 14.20 -11.12 -12.35
C VAL A 403 14.85 -12.47 -12.66
N PRO A 404 14.31 -13.61 -12.19
CA PRO A 404 14.85 -14.92 -12.57
C PRO A 404 14.79 -15.10 -14.09
N PRO A 405 15.92 -15.48 -14.74
CA PRO A 405 16.00 -15.56 -16.19
C PRO A 405 14.87 -16.39 -16.83
N GLY A 406 14.26 -15.84 -17.89
CA GLY A 406 13.19 -16.47 -18.64
C GLY A 406 11.81 -16.47 -17.97
N THR A 407 11.66 -15.90 -16.77
CA THR A 407 10.35 -15.80 -16.09
C THR A 407 9.64 -14.48 -16.31
N GLY A 408 10.36 -13.39 -16.54
CA GLY A 408 9.82 -12.04 -16.60
C GLY A 408 9.24 -11.51 -15.28
N VAL A 409 9.40 -12.24 -14.18
CA VAL A 409 8.80 -11.94 -12.87
C VAL A 409 9.75 -11.13 -12.01
N VAL A 410 9.38 -9.89 -11.69
CA VAL A 410 10.11 -9.09 -10.69
C VAL A 410 9.88 -9.67 -9.30
N MET A 411 10.96 -9.98 -8.57
CA MET A 411 10.89 -10.61 -7.25
C MET A 411 10.79 -9.57 -6.13
N ASN A 412 9.98 -9.89 -5.11
CA ASN A 412 9.83 -9.05 -3.92
C ASN A 412 11.14 -8.93 -3.12
N ASN A 413 11.21 -7.92 -2.23
CA ASN A 413 12.28 -7.79 -1.25
C ASN A 413 11.75 -7.83 0.20
N SER A 414 10.79 -8.71 0.46
CA SER A 414 10.01 -8.72 1.69
C SER A 414 10.79 -9.19 2.93
N MET A 415 11.99 -9.74 2.76
CA MET A 415 12.87 -9.99 3.91
C MET A 415 13.17 -8.70 4.68
N SER A 416 13.22 -7.53 4.02
CA SER A 416 13.40 -6.23 4.67
C SER A 416 12.32 -5.88 5.71
N ASN A 417 11.17 -6.54 5.67
CA ASN A 417 10.03 -6.27 6.53
C ASN A 417 10.04 -7.05 7.85
N PHE A 418 11.01 -7.95 8.06
CA PHE A 418 11.19 -8.67 9.33
C PHE A 418 11.98 -7.85 10.35
N ALA A 419 11.79 -8.16 11.63
CA ALA A 419 12.71 -7.78 12.69
C ALA A 419 13.89 -8.77 12.74
N TYR A 420 15.09 -8.24 12.96
CA TYR A 420 16.33 -9.00 13.03
C TYR A 420 16.98 -8.98 14.42
N THR A 421 16.31 -8.30 15.36
CA THR A 421 16.64 -8.23 16.77
C THR A 421 15.44 -8.64 17.60
N GLY A 422 15.66 -9.10 18.84
CA GLY A 422 14.58 -9.53 19.72
C GLY A 422 13.88 -10.81 19.24
N PRO A 423 14.53 -11.99 19.36
CA PRO A 423 14.03 -13.26 18.81
C PRO A 423 12.66 -13.70 19.38
N ALA A 424 12.25 -13.18 20.52
CA ALA A 424 10.91 -13.38 21.08
C ALA A 424 9.82 -12.49 20.44
N GLY A 425 10.20 -11.54 19.58
CA GLY A 425 9.26 -10.61 18.95
C GLY A 425 8.35 -11.28 17.91
N VAL A 426 7.11 -10.81 17.84
CA VAL A 426 6.08 -11.36 16.94
C VAL A 426 6.46 -11.28 15.45
N ASN A 427 7.35 -10.37 15.06
CA ASN A 427 7.84 -10.20 13.68
C ASN A 427 9.30 -10.63 13.47
N TYR A 428 9.92 -11.33 14.42
CA TYR A 428 11.27 -11.82 14.24
C TYR A 428 11.35 -12.83 13.08
N VAL A 429 12.40 -12.72 12.26
CA VAL A 429 12.61 -13.60 11.09
C VAL A 429 12.68 -15.06 11.49
N THR A 430 11.88 -15.89 10.82
CA THR A 430 11.82 -17.34 11.05
C THR A 430 11.41 -18.02 9.75
N PRO A 431 11.93 -19.20 9.39
CA PRO A 431 11.51 -19.94 8.20
C PRO A 431 9.99 -20.14 8.15
N GLY A 432 9.40 -19.94 6.97
CA GLY A 432 7.96 -20.08 6.71
C GLY A 432 7.08 -18.94 7.26
N LYS A 433 7.62 -18.02 8.07
CA LYS A 433 6.88 -16.90 8.64
C LYS A 433 6.64 -15.80 7.61
N ARG A 434 5.48 -15.13 7.71
CA ARG A 434 5.10 -13.99 6.88
C ARG A 434 5.55 -12.68 7.53
N PRO A 435 6.27 -11.80 6.83
CA PRO A 435 6.69 -10.52 7.39
C PRO A 435 5.50 -9.57 7.55
N ARG A 436 5.59 -8.65 8.48
CA ARG A 436 4.65 -7.54 8.62
C ARG A 436 4.53 -6.72 7.35
N SER A 437 3.35 -6.10 7.16
CA SER A 437 3.14 -5.12 6.09
C SER A 437 2.16 -4.04 6.54
N THR A 438 2.27 -2.86 5.94
CA THR A 438 1.35 -1.73 6.17
C THR A 438 0.11 -1.78 5.29
N ILE A 439 -0.04 -2.77 4.40
CA ILE A 439 -1.19 -2.91 3.51
C ILE A 439 -2.51 -2.89 4.29
N SER A 440 -3.51 -2.17 3.77
CA SER A 440 -4.71 -1.81 4.55
C SER A 440 -5.99 -1.83 3.71
N PRO A 441 -6.29 -2.88 2.91
CA PRO A 441 -7.57 -2.96 2.25
C PRO A 441 -8.68 -2.97 3.29
N SER A 442 -9.76 -2.18 3.08
CA SER A 442 -10.82 -1.99 4.05
C SER A 442 -12.18 -1.85 3.40
N ILE A 443 -13.22 -2.41 4.03
CA ILE A 443 -14.63 -2.28 3.66
C ILE A 443 -15.38 -1.69 4.84
N VAL A 444 -16.20 -0.67 4.59
CA VAL A 444 -16.99 0.00 5.62
C VAL A 444 -18.46 -0.31 5.41
N LEU A 445 -19.10 -0.80 6.46
CA LEU A 445 -20.52 -1.13 6.48
C LEU A 445 -21.26 -0.14 7.39
N ARG A 446 -22.53 0.08 7.07
CA ARG A 446 -23.52 0.71 7.96
C ARG A 446 -24.80 -0.11 7.91
N ASP A 447 -25.37 -0.42 9.06
CA ASP A 447 -26.56 -1.26 9.18
C ASP A 447 -26.42 -2.61 8.41
N GLY A 448 -25.22 -3.19 8.47
CA GLY A 448 -24.88 -4.46 7.82
C GLY A 448 -24.64 -4.39 6.30
N LYS A 449 -24.81 -3.22 5.67
CA LYS A 449 -24.64 -3.02 4.22
C LYS A 449 -23.35 -2.25 3.90
N PRO A 450 -22.62 -2.59 2.83
CA PRO A 450 -21.48 -1.81 2.37
C PRO A 450 -21.88 -0.38 2.04
N VAL A 451 -21.11 0.59 2.52
CA VAL A 451 -21.25 2.01 2.14
C VAL A 451 -20.09 2.48 1.29
N PHE A 452 -18.89 1.98 1.54
CA PHE A 452 -17.75 2.14 0.65
C PHE A 452 -16.65 1.13 1.00
N ALA A 453 -15.79 0.86 0.03
CA ALA A 453 -14.55 0.13 0.19
C ALA A 453 -13.39 0.98 -0.31
N LEU A 454 -12.21 0.86 0.31
CA LEU A 454 -11.07 1.71 -0.03
C LEU A 454 -9.73 1.08 0.37
N GLY A 455 -8.69 1.59 -0.26
CA GLY A 455 -7.32 1.34 0.14
C GLY A 455 -6.34 2.18 -0.67
N ILE A 456 -5.11 2.22 -0.18
CA ILE A 456 -4.09 3.13 -0.68
C ILE A 456 -2.73 2.43 -0.70
N PRO A 457 -1.88 2.62 -1.73
CA PRO A 457 -0.46 2.36 -1.68
C PRO A 457 0.30 3.48 -0.96
N GLY A 458 1.54 3.26 -0.50
CA GLY A 458 2.34 4.32 0.10
C GLY A 458 3.22 3.90 1.29
N ALA A 459 3.52 2.60 1.46
CA ALA A 459 4.33 2.05 2.56
C ALA A 459 3.89 2.54 3.95
N SER A 460 4.82 3.12 4.73
CA SER A 460 4.55 3.65 6.07
C SER A 460 3.47 4.74 6.10
N ARG A 461 3.22 5.42 4.96
CA ARG A 461 2.17 6.46 4.84
C ARG A 461 0.77 5.89 4.70
N ILE A 462 0.62 4.60 4.38
CA ILE A 462 -0.69 3.93 4.23
C ILE A 462 -1.58 4.11 5.47
N PRO A 463 -1.16 3.74 6.69
CA PRO A 463 -2.03 3.83 7.85
C PRO A 463 -2.43 5.25 8.21
N THR A 464 -1.51 6.22 8.06
CA THR A 464 -1.78 7.61 8.41
C THR A 464 -2.68 8.31 7.39
N ALA A 465 -2.58 7.97 6.09
CA ALA A 465 -3.50 8.44 5.06
C ALA A 465 -4.90 7.82 5.24
N MET A 466 -4.99 6.49 5.47
CA MET A 466 -6.26 5.80 5.76
C MET A 466 -6.97 6.42 6.96
N LEU A 467 -6.23 6.67 8.05
CA LEU A 467 -6.76 7.33 9.25
C LEU A 467 -7.42 8.67 8.94
N GLN A 468 -6.73 9.54 8.21
CA GLN A 468 -7.22 10.88 7.92
C GLN A 468 -8.48 10.84 7.05
N ILE A 469 -8.50 10.00 6.01
CA ILE A 469 -9.65 9.88 5.10
C ILE A 469 -10.86 9.29 5.83
N LEU A 470 -10.65 8.27 6.69
CA LEU A 470 -11.73 7.67 7.49
C LEU A 470 -12.27 8.63 8.54
N LEU A 471 -11.41 9.41 9.22
CA LEU A 471 -11.86 10.43 10.18
C LEU A 471 -12.63 11.56 9.48
N ASP A 472 -12.15 12.06 8.34
CA ASP A 472 -12.89 13.05 7.54
C ASP A 472 -14.28 12.54 7.14
N ARG A 473 -14.35 11.30 6.67
CA ARG A 473 -15.60 10.73 6.18
C ARG A 473 -16.56 10.33 7.30
N LEU A 474 -16.05 9.66 8.35
CA LEU A 474 -16.89 9.02 9.38
C LEU A 474 -17.12 9.92 10.60
N THR A 475 -16.26 10.90 10.86
CA THR A 475 -16.40 11.84 11.97
C THR A 475 -16.94 13.19 11.52
N LEU A 476 -16.38 13.75 10.43
CA LEU A 476 -16.75 15.06 9.92
C LEU A 476 -17.80 15.02 8.80
N ASN A 477 -18.21 13.81 8.39
CA ASN A 477 -19.19 13.54 7.33
C ASN A 477 -18.87 14.25 5.99
N ARG A 478 -17.60 14.49 5.69
CA ARG A 478 -17.19 15.12 4.43
C ARG A 478 -17.46 14.18 3.24
N PRO A 479 -17.77 14.69 2.06
CA PRO A 479 -17.86 13.91 0.84
C PRO A 479 -16.57 13.10 0.61
N LEU A 480 -16.70 11.84 0.14
CA LEU A 480 -15.54 10.95 -0.01
C LEU A 480 -14.51 11.51 -1.02
N ALA A 481 -14.96 12.16 -2.10
CA ALA A 481 -14.10 12.81 -3.06
C ALA A 481 -13.21 13.90 -2.41
N GLU A 482 -13.79 14.72 -1.52
CA GLU A 482 -13.07 15.76 -0.80
C GLU A 482 -12.07 15.16 0.18
N ALA A 483 -12.50 14.16 0.98
CA ALA A 483 -11.64 13.48 1.93
C ALA A 483 -10.43 12.82 1.23
N ILE A 484 -10.61 12.26 0.03
CA ILE A 484 -9.53 11.68 -0.79
C ILE A 484 -8.63 12.77 -1.36
N GLY A 485 -9.22 13.87 -1.86
CA GLY A 485 -8.49 14.96 -2.52
C GLY A 485 -7.70 15.86 -1.57
N ASP A 486 -8.05 15.86 -0.30
CA ASP A 486 -7.45 16.74 0.70
C ASP A 486 -5.96 16.45 0.94
N THR A 487 -5.24 17.46 1.44
CA THR A 487 -3.82 17.38 1.78
C THR A 487 -3.55 16.26 2.78
N ARG A 488 -2.53 15.46 2.54
CA ARG A 488 -2.15 14.34 3.41
C ARG A 488 -0.93 14.66 4.25
N MET A 489 -0.97 14.17 5.47
CA MET A 489 0.11 14.27 6.43
C MET A 489 0.55 12.87 6.88
N HIS A 490 1.83 12.69 7.10
CA HIS A 490 2.40 11.47 7.65
C HIS A 490 3.15 11.77 8.93
N PHE A 491 2.92 10.94 9.95
CA PHE A 491 3.52 11.12 11.27
C PHE A 491 4.64 10.12 11.45
N VAL A 492 5.86 10.60 11.61
CA VAL A 492 7.05 9.79 11.87
C VAL A 492 7.44 9.98 13.34
N PRO A 493 7.34 8.93 14.18
CA PRO A 493 7.80 9.03 15.58
C PRO A 493 9.29 9.37 15.66
N ALA A 494 9.68 10.05 16.72
CA ALA A 494 11.09 10.28 17.00
C ALA A 494 11.82 8.95 17.22
N LEU A 495 13.00 8.81 16.61
CA LEU A 495 13.83 7.61 16.73
C LEU A 495 14.59 7.56 18.07
N ASN A 496 14.68 8.68 18.76
CA ASN A 496 15.32 8.83 20.07
C ASN A 496 14.55 9.82 20.96
N THR A 497 14.98 9.98 22.20
CA THR A 497 14.30 10.85 23.19
C THR A 497 14.60 12.34 23.01
N THR A 498 15.58 12.72 22.21
CA THR A 498 16.05 14.09 22.02
C THR A 498 15.49 14.74 20.76
N ASP A 499 15.18 13.93 19.73
CA ASP A 499 14.68 14.46 18.48
C ASP A 499 13.16 14.70 18.51
N PRO A 500 12.67 15.79 17.95
CA PRO A 500 11.24 15.99 17.79
C PRO A 500 10.67 14.95 16.82
N ALA A 501 9.45 14.48 17.09
CA ALA A 501 8.71 13.70 16.12
C ALA A 501 8.43 14.53 14.86
N THR A 502 8.42 13.87 13.72
CA THR A 502 8.30 14.54 12.42
C THR A 502 6.88 14.40 11.86
N ILE A 503 6.37 15.48 11.29
CA ILE A 503 5.21 15.48 10.41
C ILE A 503 5.72 15.79 9.00
N GLU A 504 5.54 14.83 8.09
CA GLU A 504 5.74 15.05 6.66
C GLU A 504 4.39 15.44 6.04
N GLY A 505 4.34 16.49 5.25
CA GLY A 505 3.13 16.96 4.59
C GLY A 505 3.27 17.00 3.08
N GLU A 506 2.15 16.98 2.35
CA GLU A 506 2.16 17.39 0.96
C GLU A 506 2.44 18.89 0.84
N ARG A 507 2.98 19.31 -0.31
CA ARG A 507 3.33 20.73 -0.58
C ARG A 507 2.12 21.67 -0.44
N SER A 508 0.91 21.17 -0.60
CA SER A 508 -0.32 21.93 -0.43
C SER A 508 -0.64 22.32 1.03
N PHE A 509 0.15 21.83 2.01
CA PHE A 509 -0.07 22.18 3.41
C PHE A 509 0.30 23.64 3.67
N PRO A 510 -0.57 24.45 4.33
CA PRO A 510 -0.33 25.87 4.55
C PRO A 510 0.92 26.15 5.39
N ALA A 511 1.74 27.12 4.98
CA ALA A 511 2.96 27.46 5.70
C ALA A 511 2.69 27.93 7.15
N ALA A 512 1.65 28.73 7.37
CA ALA A 512 1.26 29.19 8.71
C ALA A 512 0.88 28.02 9.65
N ASP A 513 0.21 26.98 9.11
CA ASP A 513 -0.11 25.78 9.87
C ASP A 513 1.14 24.94 10.17
N ALA A 514 2.11 24.90 9.24
CA ALA A 514 3.39 24.27 9.48
C ALA A 514 4.18 24.98 10.62
N GLU A 515 4.21 26.31 10.62
CA GLU A 515 4.83 27.12 11.69
C GLU A 515 4.15 26.86 13.04
N ALA A 516 2.81 26.80 13.07
CA ALA A 516 2.06 26.49 14.28
C ALA A 516 2.36 25.09 14.82
N LEU A 517 2.56 24.09 13.96
CA LEU A 517 2.99 22.75 14.36
C LEU A 517 4.43 22.74 14.92
N VAL A 518 5.33 23.53 14.34
CA VAL A 518 6.69 23.71 14.88
C VAL A 518 6.64 24.32 16.28
N ALA A 519 5.78 25.30 16.52
CA ALA A 519 5.57 25.88 17.84
C ALA A 519 5.03 24.89 18.87
N LEU A 520 4.29 23.84 18.42
CA LEU A 520 3.83 22.71 19.24
C LEU A 520 4.90 21.64 19.48
N GLY A 521 6.12 21.82 18.93
CA GLY A 521 7.26 20.92 19.13
C GLY A 521 7.45 19.85 18.06
N TRP A 522 6.78 19.97 16.91
CA TRP A 522 6.94 19.06 15.77
C TRP A 522 8.05 19.54 14.83
N LYS A 523 8.79 18.58 14.24
CA LYS A 523 9.55 18.85 13.03
C LYS A 523 8.62 18.70 11.83
N VAL A 524 8.44 19.73 11.02
CA VAL A 524 7.59 19.68 9.82
C VAL A 524 8.47 19.62 8.57
N VAL A 525 8.19 18.68 7.69
CA VAL A 525 8.90 18.48 6.43
C VAL A 525 7.89 18.54 5.28
N LEU A 526 8.05 19.54 4.41
CA LEU A 526 7.27 19.68 3.18
C LEU A 526 8.22 19.49 1.99
N PRO A 527 7.80 18.79 0.90
CA PRO A 527 8.66 18.57 -0.24
C PRO A 527 8.92 19.89 -0.99
N GLU A 528 10.17 20.13 -1.36
CA GLU A 528 10.59 21.32 -2.09
C GLU A 528 10.12 21.30 -3.56
N GLU A 529 10.06 20.10 -4.17
CA GLU A 529 9.71 19.91 -5.58
C GLU A 529 8.23 19.59 -5.81
N PRO A 530 7.63 20.14 -6.89
CA PRO A 530 6.31 19.73 -7.34
C PRO A 530 6.29 18.24 -7.72
N GLY A 531 5.18 17.56 -7.46
CA GLY A 531 4.97 16.18 -7.94
C GLY A 531 5.25 15.07 -6.94
N ARG A 532 5.89 15.31 -5.80
CA ARG A 532 6.15 14.30 -4.78
C ARG A 532 4.90 13.88 -3.96
N GLY A 533 3.73 14.42 -4.25
CA GLY A 533 2.45 13.98 -3.64
C GLY A 533 2.16 12.49 -3.85
N ARG A 534 2.72 11.85 -4.88
CA ARG A 534 2.60 10.41 -5.13
C ARG A 534 3.13 9.51 -4.01
N HIS A 535 4.06 10.00 -3.19
CA HIS A 535 4.58 9.26 -2.02
C HIS A 535 3.51 9.06 -0.94
N PHE A 536 2.53 9.98 -0.86
CA PHE A 536 1.37 9.83 0.00
C PHE A 536 0.31 8.88 -0.55
N GLY A 537 0.60 8.20 -1.67
CA GLY A 537 -0.22 7.20 -2.31
C GLY A 537 -1.31 7.77 -3.22
N GLY A 538 -1.83 6.92 -4.09
CA GLY A 538 -3.03 7.17 -4.89
C GLY A 538 -4.14 6.26 -4.40
N LEU A 539 -5.13 6.80 -3.69
CA LEU A 539 -6.23 6.02 -3.12
C LEU A 539 -7.17 5.55 -4.23
N ASN A 540 -7.65 4.33 -4.11
CA ASN A 540 -8.78 3.81 -4.86
C ASN A 540 -9.94 3.51 -3.92
N ALA A 541 -11.17 3.87 -4.31
CA ALA A 541 -12.37 3.57 -3.56
C ALA A 541 -13.59 3.31 -4.46
N ILE A 542 -14.55 2.55 -3.95
CA ILE A 542 -15.90 2.40 -4.52
C ILE A 542 -16.90 2.74 -3.41
N ALA A 543 -17.81 3.68 -3.66
CA ALA A 543 -18.98 3.91 -2.81
C ALA A 543 -20.21 3.20 -3.37
N PHE A 544 -21.06 2.72 -2.48
CA PHE A 544 -22.31 2.02 -2.75
C PHE A 544 -23.45 2.95 -2.40
N ASN A 545 -24.13 3.49 -3.41
CA ASN A 545 -25.14 4.53 -3.22
C ASN A 545 -26.49 3.92 -2.86
N ALA A 546 -27.32 4.70 -2.17
CA ALA A 546 -28.66 4.26 -1.74
C ALA A 546 -29.60 3.93 -2.93
N ASP A 547 -29.36 4.54 -4.10
CA ASP A 547 -30.10 4.28 -5.34
C ASP A 547 -29.62 3.03 -6.09
N GLY A 548 -28.68 2.28 -5.52
CA GLY A 548 -28.10 1.06 -6.10
C GLY A 548 -26.97 1.32 -7.11
N THR A 549 -26.60 2.57 -7.37
CA THR A 549 -25.44 2.88 -8.21
C THR A 549 -24.13 2.75 -7.47
N LEU A 550 -23.04 2.57 -8.22
CA LEU A 550 -21.67 2.49 -7.73
C LEU A 550 -20.93 3.76 -8.14
N THR A 551 -20.15 4.34 -7.24
CA THR A 551 -19.28 5.48 -7.56
C THR A 551 -17.82 5.10 -7.31
N GLY A 552 -17.03 5.06 -8.37
CA GLY A 552 -15.60 4.80 -8.34
C GLY A 552 -14.77 6.08 -8.17
N TYR A 553 -13.78 6.07 -7.30
CA TYR A 553 -12.85 7.17 -7.03
C TYR A 553 -11.42 6.71 -7.30
N ALA A 554 -10.79 7.32 -8.28
CA ALA A 554 -9.41 7.09 -8.67
C ALA A 554 -8.57 8.35 -8.37
N ASP A 555 -7.65 8.26 -7.44
CA ASP A 555 -6.82 9.39 -7.02
C ASP A 555 -5.72 9.68 -8.06
N PRO A 556 -5.68 10.89 -8.66
CA PRO A 556 -4.73 11.22 -9.71
C PRO A 556 -3.29 11.49 -9.22
N ARG A 557 -3.02 11.34 -7.92
CA ARG A 557 -1.63 11.34 -7.42
C ARG A 557 -0.79 10.22 -8.03
N ARG A 558 -1.46 9.15 -8.50
CA ARG A 558 -0.86 8.05 -9.28
C ARG A 558 -1.60 7.83 -10.60
N THR A 559 -1.31 6.73 -11.29
CA THR A 559 -1.90 6.34 -12.58
C THR A 559 -3.31 5.76 -12.48
N ASN A 560 -3.96 5.89 -11.35
CA ASN A 560 -5.25 5.27 -11.04
C ASN A 560 -6.34 5.59 -12.07
N ALA A 561 -7.23 4.61 -12.29
CA ALA A 561 -8.41 4.75 -13.15
C ALA A 561 -9.61 4.05 -12.53
N ALA A 562 -10.79 4.65 -12.70
CA ALA A 562 -12.09 4.08 -12.38
C ALA A 562 -12.87 3.85 -13.68
N VAL A 563 -13.43 2.65 -13.87
CA VAL A 563 -14.25 2.29 -15.02
C VAL A 563 -15.44 1.44 -14.56
N GLY A 564 -16.60 1.64 -15.21
CA GLY A 564 -17.80 0.90 -14.85
C GLY A 564 -18.83 0.89 -15.97
N TYR A 565 -19.92 0.13 -15.80
CA TYR A 565 -20.99 0.01 -16.81
C TYR A 565 -22.39 -0.16 -16.19
#